data_02b29a0cc58b81845ec37eedce3ab459
#
_entry.id   02b29a0cc58b81845ec37eedce3ab459
#
_cell.length_a   1.000
_cell.length_b   1.000
_cell.length_c   1.000
_cell.angle_alpha   90.00
_cell.angle_beta   90.00
_cell.angle_gamma   90.00
#
_symmetry.space_group_name_H-M   'P 1'
#
loop_
_entity.id
_entity.type
_entity.pdbx_description
1 polymer ?
#
loop_
_entity_poly.entity_id
_entity_poly.type
_entity_poly.pdbx_seq_one_letter_code
_entity_poly.pdbx_strand_id
1 'polypeptide(L)'
;NIILILTVISLQFSCNKKYDNPPANELPVGEIISIGDLKDMFTGSVTVIDSNYSIVGNITTEETNGAFYKEIYMEDLSGAIKIQLKASGGLYIGDSIRINVKDVTMSEYGDLIQLDNIDVDLQVVKIATEKFIEPFESSINQLSINEDQSRLVKLNDVEFTEMGMTYADAIN
;
A
#
# COMPACT_ATOMS: atom_id res chain seq x y z
N ASN A 1 -14.27 33.25 -56.28
CA ASN A 1 -13.73 31.88 -55.94
C ASN A 1 -12.36 31.94 -55.27
N ILE A 2 -11.50 32.94 -55.53
CA ILE A 2 -10.17 33.08 -54.91
C ILE A 2 -10.28 33.51 -53.44
N ILE A 3 -11.25 34.37 -53.10
CA ILE A 3 -11.48 34.82 -51.69
C ILE A 3 -11.95 33.69 -50.82
N LEU A 4 -12.77 32.77 -51.34
CA LEU A 4 -13.25 31.59 -50.59
C LEU A 4 -12.13 30.62 -50.28
N ILE A 5 -11.16 30.45 -51.18
CA ILE A 5 -9.99 29.58 -50.99
C ILE A 5 -9.03 30.17 -49.93
N LEU A 6 -8.85 31.49 -49.90
CA LEU A 6 -8.01 32.14 -48.87
C LEU A 6 -8.60 31.96 -47.43
N THR A 7 -9.94 31.97 -47.30
CA THR A 7 -10.60 31.84 -46.00
C THR A 7 -10.49 30.41 -45.43
N VAL A 8 -10.40 29.40 -46.30
CA VAL A 8 -10.26 28.00 -45.88
C VAL A 8 -8.83 27.68 -45.41
N ILE A 9 -7.81 28.34 -45.98
CA ILE A 9 -6.41 28.11 -45.61
C ILE A 9 -6.08 28.72 -44.23
N SER A 10 -6.78 29.77 -43.79
CA SER A 10 -6.54 30.40 -42.46
C SER A 10 -7.06 29.59 -41.26
N LEU A 11 -7.86 28.55 -41.48
CA LEU A 11 -8.42 27.70 -40.39
C LEU A 11 -7.51 26.54 -39.98
N GLN A 12 -6.36 26.37 -40.64
CA GLN A 12 -5.45 25.22 -40.33
C GLN A 12 -4.38 25.54 -39.28
N PHE A 13 -4.35 26.72 -38.69
CA PHE A 13 -3.49 27.00 -37.55
C PHE A 13 -4.17 26.52 -36.25
N SER A 14 -4.37 25.22 -36.14
CA SER A 14 -4.66 24.57 -34.85
C SER A 14 -3.41 24.72 -33.99
N CYS A 15 -3.51 25.50 -32.92
CA CYS A 15 -2.48 25.59 -31.88
C CYS A 15 -2.20 24.19 -31.32
N ASN A 16 -1.12 23.56 -31.74
CA ASN A 16 -0.51 22.48 -30.99
C ASN A 16 0.10 23.08 -29.72
N LYS A 17 -0.71 23.27 -28.67
CA LYS A 17 -0.18 23.46 -27.32
C LYS A 17 0.48 22.15 -26.93
N LYS A 18 1.81 22.11 -27.01
CA LYS A 18 2.56 21.15 -26.23
C LYS A 18 2.35 21.52 -24.76
N TYR A 19 1.52 20.78 -24.07
CA TYR A 19 1.51 20.84 -22.63
C TYR A 19 2.83 20.23 -22.18
N ASP A 20 3.67 21.00 -21.52
CA ASP A 20 4.79 20.44 -20.78
C ASP A 20 4.19 19.47 -19.77
N ASN A 21 4.65 18.21 -19.79
CA ASN A 21 4.30 17.28 -18.72
C ASN A 21 4.68 17.96 -17.41
N PRO A 22 3.82 17.94 -16.40
CA PRO A 22 4.22 18.38 -15.06
C PRO A 22 5.51 17.64 -14.70
N PRO A 23 6.47 18.30 -14.02
CA PRO A 23 7.70 17.65 -13.60
C PRO A 23 7.32 16.38 -12.87
N ALA A 24 7.88 15.23 -13.30
CA ALA A 24 7.70 13.99 -12.60
C ALA A 24 8.23 14.19 -11.18
N ASN A 25 7.38 13.97 -10.18
CA ASN A 25 7.81 13.97 -8.79
C ASN A 25 8.70 12.74 -8.63
N GLU A 26 10.02 12.95 -8.74
CA GLU A 26 10.99 11.91 -8.48
C GLU A 26 11.10 11.73 -6.96
N LEU A 27 10.29 10.81 -6.44
CA LEU A 27 10.39 10.46 -5.03
C LEU A 27 11.74 9.77 -4.76
N PRO A 28 12.44 10.14 -3.66
CA PRO A 28 13.71 9.51 -3.30
C PRO A 28 13.58 8.00 -3.28
N VAL A 29 14.52 7.30 -3.90
CA VAL A 29 14.53 5.83 -3.88
C VAL A 29 15.09 5.33 -2.55
N GLY A 30 16.20 5.89 -2.11
CA GLY A 30 16.93 5.42 -0.96
C GLY A 30 17.50 4.01 -1.17
N GLU A 31 17.96 3.39 -0.10
CA GLU A 31 18.33 1.98 -0.08
C GLU A 31 17.06 1.13 0.07
N ILE A 32 16.90 0.11 -0.78
CA ILE A 32 15.74 -0.80 -0.68
C ILE A 32 16.08 -1.88 0.33
N ILE A 33 15.28 -1.97 1.38
CA ILE A 33 15.36 -3.01 2.41
C ILE A 33 14.08 -3.86 2.41
N SER A 34 14.15 -5.05 2.99
CA SER A 34 12.97 -5.90 3.15
C SER A 34 12.05 -5.41 4.27
N ILE A 35 10.79 -5.83 4.24
CA ILE A 35 9.83 -5.54 5.32
C ILE A 35 10.30 -6.20 6.63
N GLY A 36 10.89 -7.39 6.57
CA GLY A 36 11.47 -8.06 7.72
C GLY A 36 12.59 -7.23 8.36
N ASP A 37 13.58 -6.78 7.56
CA ASP A 37 14.67 -5.93 8.06
C ASP A 37 14.15 -4.63 8.68
N LEU A 38 13.11 -4.03 8.08
CA LEU A 38 12.47 -2.85 8.64
C LEU A 38 11.83 -3.13 10.00
N LYS A 39 11.09 -4.23 10.14
CA LYS A 39 10.46 -4.63 11.41
C LYS A 39 11.49 -4.92 12.50
N ASP A 40 12.62 -5.49 12.15
CA ASP A 40 13.73 -5.77 13.09
C ASP A 40 14.35 -4.50 13.69
N MET A 41 14.13 -3.34 13.07
CA MET A 41 14.55 -2.05 13.65
C MET A 41 13.64 -1.59 14.78
N PHE A 42 12.46 -2.18 14.95
CA PHE A 42 11.53 -1.82 16.01
C PHE A 42 11.95 -2.44 17.35
N THR A 43 12.21 -1.60 18.32
CA THR A 43 12.70 -2.02 19.66
C THR A 43 11.64 -2.03 20.76
N GLY A 44 10.34 -2.07 20.36
CA GLY A 44 9.22 -2.04 21.32
C GLY A 44 8.83 -0.63 21.78
N SER A 45 9.33 0.41 21.11
CA SER A 45 8.97 1.80 21.38
C SER A 45 8.86 2.60 20.08
N VAL A 46 8.10 3.67 20.10
CA VAL A 46 7.93 4.56 18.95
C VAL A 46 9.30 4.97 18.40
N THR A 47 9.56 4.65 17.16
CA THR A 47 10.87 4.84 16.49
C THR A 47 10.67 5.66 15.22
N VAL A 48 11.50 6.68 15.02
CA VAL A 48 11.56 7.42 13.74
C VAL A 48 12.69 6.84 12.89
N ILE A 49 12.42 6.57 11.62
CA ILE A 49 13.38 5.98 10.69
C ILE A 49 14.24 7.12 10.10
N ASP A 50 15.46 7.30 10.61
CA ASP A 50 16.35 8.38 10.17
C ASP A 50 17.02 8.12 8.82
N SER A 51 17.21 6.85 8.46
CA SER A 51 17.90 6.44 7.24
C SER A 51 17.00 6.57 6.01
N ASN A 52 17.62 6.92 4.88
CA ASN A 52 16.89 7.01 3.61
C ASN A 52 16.66 5.61 3.04
N TYR A 53 15.70 4.89 3.62
CA TYR A 53 15.27 3.56 3.19
C TYR A 53 13.99 3.62 2.39
N SER A 54 13.80 2.60 1.56
CA SER A 54 12.53 2.28 0.91
C SER A 54 12.22 0.80 1.07
N ILE A 55 10.94 0.48 1.18
CA ILE A 55 10.42 -0.89 1.12
C ILE A 55 9.60 -1.08 -0.14
N VAL A 56 9.57 -2.29 -0.66
CA VAL A 56 8.79 -2.67 -1.84
C VAL A 56 7.94 -3.88 -1.49
N GLY A 57 6.67 -3.85 -1.82
CA GLY A 57 5.76 -4.96 -1.56
C GLY A 57 4.44 -4.83 -2.30
N ASN A 58 3.55 -5.79 -2.07
CA ASN A 58 2.24 -5.84 -2.67
C ASN A 58 1.17 -5.55 -1.61
N ILE A 59 0.14 -4.80 -2.01
CA ILE A 59 -1.00 -4.46 -1.16
C ILE A 59 -1.95 -5.65 -1.09
N THR A 60 -2.28 -6.08 0.13
CA THR A 60 -3.18 -7.22 0.39
C THR A 60 -4.57 -6.83 0.86
N THR A 61 -4.80 -5.55 1.17
CA THR A 61 -6.09 -5.01 1.63
C THR A 61 -6.44 -3.72 0.91
N GLU A 62 -7.71 -3.34 0.92
CA GLU A 62 -8.17 -2.07 0.36
C GLU A 62 -9.30 -1.46 1.20
N GLU A 63 -9.53 -0.16 1.03
CA GLU A 63 -10.54 0.60 1.76
C GLU A 63 -11.94 0.52 1.13
N THR A 64 -12.08 -0.04 -0.08
CA THR A 64 -13.30 0.04 -0.91
C THR A 64 -14.54 -0.53 -0.22
N ASN A 65 -14.37 -1.59 0.57
CA ASN A 65 -15.47 -2.26 1.26
C ASN A 65 -15.77 -1.70 2.66
N GLY A 66 -15.06 -0.65 3.08
CA GLY A 66 -15.26 0.00 4.37
C GLY A 66 -14.80 -0.80 5.60
N ALA A 67 -14.15 -1.95 5.39
CA ALA A 67 -13.57 -2.74 6.48
C ALA A 67 -12.31 -2.07 7.05
N PHE A 68 -11.60 -1.33 6.22
CA PHE A 68 -10.41 -0.57 6.57
C PHE A 68 -10.62 0.90 6.23
N TYR A 69 -10.11 1.80 7.06
CA TYR A 69 -10.16 3.24 6.83
C TYR A 69 -8.81 3.87 7.11
N LYS A 70 -8.19 4.44 6.08
CA LYS A 70 -6.81 4.95 6.11
C LYS A 70 -5.79 3.90 6.56
N GLU A 71 -6.04 2.67 6.24
CA GLU A 71 -5.27 1.55 6.70
C GLU A 71 -5.15 0.52 5.58
N ILE A 72 -3.93 0.13 5.28
CA ILE A 72 -3.61 -0.92 4.32
C ILE A 72 -2.58 -1.87 4.91
N TYR A 73 -2.51 -3.06 4.34
CA TYR A 73 -1.49 -4.04 4.65
C TYR A 73 -0.67 -4.31 3.40
N MET A 74 0.63 -4.38 3.56
CA MET A 74 1.60 -4.62 2.49
C MET A 74 2.51 -5.77 2.88
N GLU A 75 2.80 -6.66 1.92
CA GLU A 75 3.71 -7.79 2.15
C GLU A 75 4.77 -7.93 1.04
N ASP A 76 5.90 -8.49 1.42
CA ASP A 76 6.96 -9.02 0.56
C ASP A 76 7.29 -10.47 0.96
N LEU A 77 8.38 -11.01 0.42
CA LEU A 77 8.79 -12.39 0.75
C LEU A 77 9.28 -12.54 2.19
N SER A 78 9.70 -11.47 2.84
CA SER A 78 10.26 -11.48 4.20
C SER A 78 9.21 -11.34 5.28
N GLY A 79 8.06 -10.74 4.97
CA GLY A 79 7.00 -10.48 5.93
C GLY A 79 5.97 -9.47 5.45
N ALA A 80 5.17 -8.99 6.38
CA ALA A 80 4.15 -7.99 6.09
C ALA A 80 4.09 -6.92 7.19
N ILE A 81 3.54 -5.75 6.82
CA ILE A 81 3.43 -4.61 7.73
C ILE A 81 2.12 -3.86 7.50
N LYS A 82 1.54 -3.38 8.60
CA LYS A 82 0.42 -2.46 8.57
C LYS A 82 0.90 -1.05 8.26
N ILE A 83 0.15 -0.33 7.44
CA ILE A 83 0.44 1.04 7.04
C ILE A 83 -0.77 1.91 7.33
N GLN A 84 -0.58 2.90 8.21
CA GLN A 84 -1.57 3.92 8.50
C GLN A 84 -1.35 5.08 7.54
N LEU A 85 -2.35 5.35 6.70
CA LEU A 85 -2.32 6.41 5.71
C LEU A 85 -2.74 7.76 6.33
N LYS A 86 -2.14 8.83 5.85
CA LYS A 86 -2.54 10.21 6.22
C LYS A 86 -3.91 10.57 5.64
N ALA A 87 -4.18 10.13 4.43
CA ALA A 87 -5.44 10.30 3.73
C ALA A 87 -5.91 8.98 3.10
N SER A 88 -7.22 8.82 2.96
CA SER A 88 -7.84 7.65 2.36
C SER A 88 -7.67 7.64 0.85
N GLY A 89 -7.53 6.45 0.27
CA GLY A 89 -7.66 6.18 -1.16
C GLY A 89 -6.36 6.03 -1.94
N GLY A 90 -6.52 5.62 -3.18
CA GLY A 90 -5.45 5.55 -4.18
C GLY A 90 -4.67 4.24 -4.23
N LEU A 91 -4.82 3.35 -3.25
CA LEU A 91 -4.15 2.04 -3.20
C LEU A 91 -5.17 0.91 -3.13
N TYR A 92 -4.93 -0.15 -3.90
CA TYR A 92 -5.87 -1.27 -4.05
C TYR A 92 -5.14 -2.61 -3.91
N ILE A 93 -5.90 -3.66 -3.61
CA ILE A 93 -5.39 -5.03 -3.60
C ILE A 93 -4.70 -5.33 -4.93
N GLY A 94 -3.50 -5.89 -4.88
CA GLY A 94 -2.71 -6.22 -6.05
C GLY A 94 -1.87 -5.07 -6.59
N ASP A 95 -1.90 -3.89 -5.97
CA ASP A 95 -0.90 -2.86 -6.27
C ASP A 95 0.46 -3.28 -5.72
N SER A 96 1.48 -3.23 -6.57
CA SER A 96 2.87 -3.33 -6.15
C SER A 96 3.41 -1.91 -5.99
N ILE A 97 3.88 -1.58 -4.81
CA ILE A 97 4.30 -0.23 -4.46
C ILE A 97 5.70 -0.20 -3.85
N ARG A 98 6.33 0.96 -3.95
CA ARG A 98 7.51 1.33 -3.18
C ARG A 98 7.15 2.50 -2.26
N ILE A 99 7.52 2.38 -1.00
CA ILE A 99 7.36 3.45 -0.01
C ILE A 99 8.73 3.90 0.44
N ASN A 100 9.02 5.21 0.35
CA ASN A 100 10.17 5.79 1.04
C ASN A 100 9.79 6.02 2.51
N VAL A 101 10.53 5.40 3.41
CA VAL A 101 10.23 5.39 4.86
C VAL A 101 11.10 6.35 5.68
N LYS A 102 11.91 7.19 5.02
CA LYS A 102 12.69 8.20 5.73
C LYS A 102 11.77 9.16 6.49
N ASP A 103 12.13 9.48 7.73
CA ASP A 103 11.38 10.34 8.66
C ASP A 103 9.97 9.81 9.01
N VAL A 104 9.67 8.55 8.66
CA VAL A 104 8.43 7.88 9.03
C VAL A 104 8.54 7.35 10.45
N THR A 105 7.45 7.44 11.19
CA THR A 105 7.33 6.85 12.52
C THR A 105 6.87 5.41 12.40
N MET A 106 7.57 4.52 13.08
CA MET A 106 7.18 3.14 13.32
C MET A 106 6.68 3.01 14.75
N SER A 107 5.50 2.45 14.92
CA SER A 107 4.83 2.27 16.21
C SER A 107 4.18 0.89 16.32
N GLU A 108 3.55 0.62 17.44
CA GLU A 108 2.80 -0.59 17.69
C GLU A 108 1.39 -0.25 18.18
N TYR A 109 0.41 -0.95 17.66
CA TYR A 109 -0.98 -0.86 18.10
C TYR A 109 -1.57 -2.25 18.27
N GLY A 110 -1.88 -2.65 19.52
CA GLY A 110 -2.40 -3.99 19.83
C GLY A 110 -1.45 -5.11 19.40
N ASP A 111 -0.17 -4.97 19.74
CA ASP A 111 0.93 -5.88 19.38
C ASP A 111 1.21 -5.96 17.86
N LEU A 112 0.66 -5.05 17.06
CA LEU A 112 0.83 -4.99 15.63
C LEU A 112 1.75 -3.84 15.23
N ILE A 113 2.91 -4.15 14.66
CA ILE A 113 3.87 -3.14 14.18
C ILE A 113 3.30 -2.44 12.94
N GLN A 114 3.37 -1.11 12.92
CA GLN A 114 2.85 -0.30 11.84
C GLN A 114 3.75 0.88 11.47
N LEU A 115 3.60 1.37 10.24
CA LEU A 115 4.10 2.67 9.79
C LEU A 115 3.01 3.71 9.92
N ASP A 116 3.30 4.85 10.53
CA ASP A 116 2.32 5.89 10.81
C ASP A 116 2.37 7.02 9.77
N ASN A 117 1.18 7.57 9.48
CA ASN A 117 1.00 8.81 8.71
C ASN A 117 1.64 8.83 7.32
N ILE A 118 1.65 7.71 6.61
CA ILE A 118 2.17 7.65 5.24
C ILE A 118 1.34 8.55 4.32
N ASP A 119 2.03 9.48 3.68
CA ASP A 119 1.45 10.36 2.64
C ASP A 119 1.64 9.70 1.27
N VAL A 120 0.53 9.24 0.68
CA VAL A 120 0.58 8.49 -0.58
C VAL A 120 1.20 9.32 -1.70
N ASP A 121 0.90 10.61 -1.77
CA ASP A 121 1.37 11.49 -2.84
C ASP A 121 2.85 11.83 -2.73
N LEU A 122 3.41 11.83 -1.51
CA LEU A 122 4.77 12.27 -1.23
C LEU A 122 5.77 11.13 -0.99
N GLN A 123 5.29 9.92 -0.65
CA GLN A 123 6.16 8.83 -0.19
C GLN A 123 5.98 7.53 -0.99
N VAL A 124 4.88 7.40 -1.75
CA VAL A 124 4.53 6.15 -2.42
C VAL A 124 4.68 6.24 -3.92
N VAL A 125 5.31 5.24 -4.53
CA VAL A 125 5.36 5.04 -5.98
C VAL A 125 4.68 3.73 -6.31
N LYS A 126 3.63 3.78 -7.13
CA LYS A 126 2.99 2.59 -7.67
C LYS A 126 3.84 2.03 -8.81
N ILE A 127 4.32 0.80 -8.67
CA ILE A 127 5.20 0.11 -9.63
C ILE A 127 4.37 -0.68 -10.64
N ALA A 128 3.35 -1.38 -10.15
CA ALA A 128 2.46 -2.20 -10.96
C ALA A 128 1.10 -2.31 -10.28
N THR A 129 0.10 -2.79 -11.03
CA THR A 129 -1.26 -3.04 -10.54
C THR A 129 -1.70 -4.45 -10.90
N GLU A 130 -2.80 -4.90 -10.31
CA GLU A 130 -3.44 -6.19 -10.63
C GLU A 130 -2.50 -7.40 -10.45
N LYS A 131 -1.57 -7.33 -9.52
CA LYS A 131 -0.72 -8.47 -9.16
C LYS A 131 -1.56 -9.47 -8.36
N PHE A 132 -1.55 -10.71 -8.81
CA PHE A 132 -2.08 -11.80 -7.99
C PHE A 132 -1.14 -12.02 -6.80
N ILE A 133 -1.71 -12.10 -5.60
CA ILE A 133 -0.97 -12.36 -4.37
C ILE A 133 -1.41 -13.73 -3.89
N GLU A 134 -0.47 -14.68 -3.88
CA GLU A 134 -0.70 -16.01 -3.35
C GLU A 134 -0.75 -15.93 -1.81
N PRO A 135 -1.88 -16.26 -1.17
CA PRO A 135 -1.95 -16.27 0.29
C PRO A 135 -0.98 -17.30 0.89
N PHE A 136 -0.34 -16.93 2.00
CA PHE A 136 0.48 -17.87 2.77
C PHE A 136 -0.41 -18.97 3.36
N GLU A 137 -0.26 -20.20 2.87
CA GLU A 137 -1.01 -21.35 3.41
C GLU A 137 -0.43 -21.80 4.74
N SER A 138 -1.27 -21.87 5.76
CA SER A 138 -0.86 -22.28 7.11
C SER A 138 -1.99 -23.00 7.84
N SER A 139 -1.72 -23.43 9.06
CA SER A 139 -2.71 -23.90 10.01
C SER A 139 -2.71 -23.02 11.27
N ILE A 140 -3.81 -22.99 12.01
CA ILE A 140 -3.94 -22.16 13.21
C ILE A 140 -2.77 -22.37 14.18
N ASN A 141 -2.30 -23.62 14.32
CA ASN A 141 -1.23 -23.97 15.27
C ASN A 141 0.19 -23.57 14.76
N GLN A 142 0.32 -23.26 13.49
CA GLN A 142 1.60 -22.89 12.86
C GLN A 142 1.78 -21.38 12.71
N LEU A 143 0.69 -20.62 12.84
CA LEU A 143 0.77 -19.16 12.77
C LEU A 143 1.53 -18.60 13.95
N SER A 144 2.50 -17.76 13.66
CA SER A 144 3.29 -17.01 14.64
C SER A 144 2.82 -15.56 14.68
N ILE A 145 2.44 -15.09 15.85
CA ILE A 145 1.99 -13.69 16.01
C ILE A 145 3.12 -12.70 15.69
N ASN A 146 4.36 -13.09 15.83
CA ASN A 146 5.50 -12.22 15.56
C ASN A 146 5.93 -12.22 14.09
N GLU A 147 5.92 -13.40 13.44
CA GLU A 147 6.42 -13.59 12.08
C GLU A 147 5.35 -13.36 11.03
N ASP A 148 4.11 -13.81 11.30
CA ASP A 148 3.00 -13.79 10.34
C ASP A 148 2.06 -12.60 10.49
N GLN A 149 2.39 -11.65 11.37
CA GLN A 149 1.64 -10.40 11.50
C GLN A 149 1.42 -9.73 10.14
N SER A 150 0.20 -9.26 9.92
CA SER A 150 -0.18 -8.47 8.73
C SER A 150 -0.16 -9.23 7.39
N ARG A 151 0.16 -10.53 7.37
CA ARG A 151 0.20 -11.34 6.16
C ARG A 151 -1.20 -11.74 5.70
N LEU A 152 -1.35 -11.88 4.39
CA LEU A 152 -2.51 -12.54 3.79
C LEU A 152 -2.34 -14.07 3.98
N VAL A 153 -3.18 -14.67 4.82
CA VAL A 153 -3.10 -16.08 5.20
C VAL A 153 -4.32 -16.84 4.70
N LYS A 154 -4.09 -18.05 4.22
CA LYS A 154 -5.16 -19.02 3.89
C LYS A 154 -5.10 -20.21 4.84
N LEU A 155 -6.20 -20.42 5.54
CA LEU A 155 -6.41 -21.59 6.39
C LEU A 155 -7.32 -22.58 5.68
N ASN A 156 -6.87 -23.80 5.54
CA ASN A 156 -7.65 -24.89 4.95
C ASN A 156 -8.29 -25.73 6.05
N ASP A 157 -9.44 -26.38 5.73
CA ASP A 157 -10.12 -27.37 6.58
C ASP A 157 -10.44 -26.84 8.01
N VAL A 158 -10.81 -25.55 8.11
CA VAL A 158 -11.23 -24.92 9.37
C VAL A 158 -12.74 -24.77 9.42
N GLU A 159 -13.31 -24.96 10.62
CA GLU A 159 -14.72 -24.72 10.90
C GLU A 159 -14.88 -23.97 12.22
N PHE A 160 -15.98 -23.25 12.38
CA PHE A 160 -16.32 -22.65 13.67
C PHE A 160 -16.83 -23.71 14.62
N THR A 161 -16.28 -23.75 15.84
CA THR A 161 -16.67 -24.71 16.89
C THR A 161 -18.12 -24.55 17.33
N GLU A 162 -18.68 -23.36 17.19
CA GLU A 162 -20.07 -23.04 17.55
C GLU A 162 -20.91 -22.89 16.29
N MET A 163 -21.51 -24.00 15.84
CA MET A 163 -22.42 -23.99 14.71
C MET A 163 -23.75 -23.33 15.08
N GLY A 164 -24.25 -22.45 14.22
CA GLY A 164 -25.57 -21.81 14.36
C GLY A 164 -25.59 -20.52 15.19
N MET A 165 -24.46 -20.08 15.68
CA MET A 165 -24.31 -18.75 16.26
C MET A 165 -24.09 -17.72 15.17
N THR A 166 -24.60 -16.51 15.34
CA THR A 166 -24.28 -15.40 14.44
C THR A 166 -22.81 -14.98 14.68
N TYR A 167 -22.07 -14.73 13.62
CA TYR A 167 -20.66 -14.30 13.65
C TYR A 167 -20.42 -13.07 14.54
N ALA A 168 -21.42 -12.26 14.72
CA ALA A 168 -21.42 -11.10 15.60
C ALA A 168 -22.56 -11.22 16.60
N ASP A 169 -22.46 -12.17 17.51
CA ASP A 169 -23.13 -12.00 18.79
C ASP A 169 -22.33 -10.92 19.54
N ALA A 170 -22.55 -9.68 19.14
CA ALA A 170 -22.18 -8.52 19.92
C ALA A 170 -22.97 -8.62 21.23
N ILE A 171 -22.48 -9.42 22.12
CA ILE A 171 -22.98 -9.45 23.49
C ILE A 171 -22.50 -8.19 24.14
N ASN A 172 -23.43 -7.42 24.48
CA ASN A 172 -23.50 -6.32 25.41
C ASN A 172 -22.47 -6.35 26.54
#